data_4aec1c22e2998610dae87d732274e08c
#
_entry.id   4aec1c22e2998610dae87d732274e08c
#
_cell.length_a   1.000
_cell.length_b   1.000
_cell.length_c   1.000
_cell.angle_alpha   90.00
_cell.angle_beta   90.00
_cell.angle_gamma   90.00
#
_symmetry.space_group_name_H-M   'P 1'
#
loop_
_entity.id
_entity.type
_entity.pdbx_description
1 polymer ?
#
loop_
_entity_poly.entity_id
_entity_poly.type
_entity_poly.pdbx_seq_one_letter_code
_entity_poly.pdbx_strand_id
1 'polypeptide(L)'
;MTTKPRRATYRHGNLKAAALKAAFALVAKGGHEQLSLREVADAVGVAHRSLYNHFEDREALLDAVATDAYTRLAGVLVKAQTPQDYTAKYVRFALANRAIYALMTSRPHATMKHNPPLQSAVHKVITEAMRIFCRDIETPAERRRAVMKIYITLYGGISLYAAGVLDQPSEKALIAELAAMNAGK
;
A
#
# COMPACT_ATOMS: atom_id res chain seq x y z
N MET A 1 39.05 1.33 -30.07
CA MET A 1 38.05 2.43 -30.02
C MET A 1 36.80 1.90 -29.32
N THR A 2 36.65 2.18 -28.04
CA THR A 2 35.55 1.72 -27.21
C THR A 2 34.46 2.80 -27.22
N THR A 3 33.39 2.56 -27.93
CA THR A 3 32.19 3.44 -27.94
C THR A 3 31.48 3.40 -26.60
N LYS A 4 31.58 4.51 -25.87
CA LYS A 4 30.84 4.77 -24.63
C LYS A 4 29.34 4.77 -24.95
N PRO A 5 28.47 4.01 -24.23
CA PRO A 5 27.04 4.00 -24.51
C PRO A 5 26.46 5.38 -24.29
N ARG A 6 25.72 5.87 -25.27
CA ARG A 6 25.05 7.17 -25.30
C ARG A 6 24.01 7.20 -24.19
N ARG A 7 24.21 8.03 -23.15
CA ARG A 7 23.22 8.30 -22.10
C ARG A 7 21.92 8.76 -22.79
N ALA A 8 20.87 7.96 -22.65
CA ALA A 8 19.55 8.35 -23.10
C ALA A 8 19.16 9.65 -22.39
N THR A 9 18.86 10.69 -23.17
CA THR A 9 18.39 11.99 -22.66
C THR A 9 17.00 11.77 -22.06
N TYR A 10 16.96 11.52 -20.76
CA TYR A 10 15.72 11.30 -20.02
C TYR A 10 14.98 12.63 -19.93
N ARG A 11 13.80 12.75 -20.56
CA ARG A 11 12.98 13.94 -20.52
C ARG A 11 12.54 14.19 -19.06
N HIS A 12 12.89 15.36 -18.52
CA HIS A 12 12.69 15.76 -17.12
C HIS A 12 11.24 15.60 -16.60
N GLY A 13 10.24 15.53 -17.49
CA GLY A 13 8.83 15.35 -17.11
C GLY A 13 8.42 13.95 -16.65
N ASN A 14 9.29 12.93 -16.80
CA ASN A 14 8.95 11.54 -16.45
C ASN A 14 9.83 10.95 -15.34
N LEU A 15 10.82 11.70 -14.80
CA LEU A 15 11.75 11.17 -13.80
C LEU A 15 11.04 10.78 -12.49
N LYS A 16 10.12 11.62 -12.02
CA LYS A 16 9.36 11.32 -10.79
C LYS A 16 8.58 10.00 -10.91
N ALA A 17 7.90 9.78 -12.03
CA ALA A 17 7.13 8.56 -12.26
C ALA A 17 8.02 7.32 -12.41
N ALA A 18 9.16 7.46 -13.11
CA ALA A 18 10.12 6.36 -13.25
C ALA A 18 10.80 6.02 -11.93
N ALA A 19 11.18 7.03 -11.13
CA ALA A 19 11.74 6.83 -9.81
C ALA A 19 10.73 6.14 -8.87
N LEU A 20 9.47 6.56 -8.89
CA LEU A 20 8.41 5.92 -8.11
C LEU A 20 8.21 4.45 -8.52
N LYS A 21 8.19 4.16 -9.82
CA LYS A 21 8.09 2.79 -10.32
C LYS A 21 9.29 1.93 -9.91
N ALA A 22 10.50 2.47 -9.97
CA ALA A 22 11.72 1.78 -9.55
C ALA A 22 11.71 1.54 -8.03
N ALA A 23 11.35 2.56 -7.23
CA ALA A 23 11.24 2.45 -5.78
C ALA A 23 10.21 1.38 -5.38
N PHE A 24 9.04 1.36 -6.02
CA PHE A 24 8.02 0.32 -5.80
C PHE A 24 8.59 -1.08 -6.06
N ALA A 25 9.29 -1.28 -7.16
CA ALA A 25 9.90 -2.57 -7.50
C ALA A 25 11.01 -2.98 -6.51
N LEU A 26 11.83 -2.03 -6.06
CA LEU A 26 12.89 -2.27 -5.07
C LEU A 26 12.28 -2.66 -3.72
N VAL A 27 11.26 -1.94 -3.25
CA VAL A 27 10.55 -2.28 -2.00
C VAL A 27 9.88 -3.66 -2.12
N ALA A 28 9.23 -3.96 -3.25
CA ALA A 28 8.58 -5.25 -3.45
C ALA A 28 9.57 -6.43 -3.39
N LYS A 29 10.84 -6.21 -3.78
CA LYS A 29 11.90 -7.22 -3.80
C LYS A 29 12.64 -7.34 -2.46
N GLY A 30 13.00 -6.21 -1.83
CA GLY A 30 13.94 -6.17 -0.70
C GLY A 30 13.38 -5.58 0.59
N GLY A 31 12.10 -5.16 0.60
CA GLY A 31 11.54 -4.45 1.74
C GLY A 31 11.84 -2.95 1.70
N HIS A 32 11.21 -2.23 2.60
CA HIS A 32 11.32 -0.78 2.62
C HIS A 32 12.45 -0.26 3.52
N GLU A 33 12.95 -1.08 4.46
CA GLU A 33 13.97 -0.68 5.43
C GLU A 33 15.28 -0.29 4.75
N GLN A 34 15.65 -1.00 3.69
CA GLN A 34 16.93 -0.83 2.99
C GLN A 34 16.85 0.15 1.81
N LEU A 35 15.65 0.56 1.39
CA LEU A 35 15.50 1.46 0.23
C LEU A 35 16.25 2.78 0.46
N SER A 36 17.03 3.20 -0.52
CA SER A 36 17.71 4.49 -0.55
C SER A 36 17.43 5.23 -1.86
N LEU A 37 17.50 6.58 -1.80
CA LEU A 37 17.43 7.43 -3.00
C LEU A 37 18.55 7.10 -3.99
N ARG A 38 19.70 6.64 -3.49
CA ARG A 38 20.84 6.26 -4.35
C ARG A 38 20.50 5.03 -5.19
N GLU A 39 19.98 3.96 -4.57
CA GLU A 39 19.57 2.75 -5.29
C GLU A 39 18.51 3.04 -6.36
N VAL A 40 17.56 3.94 -6.03
CA VAL A 40 16.55 4.36 -7.01
C VAL A 40 17.16 5.16 -8.14
N ALA A 41 18.10 6.07 -7.87
CA ALA A 41 18.81 6.83 -8.91
C ALA A 41 19.61 5.91 -9.83
N ASP A 42 20.31 4.93 -9.26
CA ASP A 42 21.07 3.93 -10.01
C ASP A 42 20.13 3.07 -10.89
N ALA A 43 18.97 2.65 -10.35
CA ALA A 43 17.97 1.86 -11.07
C ALA A 43 17.33 2.62 -12.25
N VAL A 44 17.19 3.95 -12.17
CA VAL A 44 16.66 4.76 -13.28
C VAL A 44 17.75 5.39 -14.15
N GLY A 45 19.04 5.18 -13.83
CA GLY A 45 20.16 5.66 -14.63
C GLY A 45 20.40 7.16 -14.58
N VAL A 46 20.11 7.82 -13.44
CA VAL A 46 20.32 9.26 -13.25
C VAL A 46 21.31 9.56 -12.14
N ALA A 47 21.79 10.81 -12.09
CA ALA A 47 22.59 11.27 -10.96
C ALA A 47 21.72 11.33 -9.68
N HIS A 48 22.24 10.85 -8.56
CA HIS A 48 21.55 10.82 -7.26
C HIS A 48 20.93 12.19 -6.91
N ARG A 49 21.65 13.28 -7.13
CA ARG A 49 21.16 14.65 -6.87
C ARG A 49 19.88 15.00 -7.65
N SER A 50 19.63 14.36 -8.79
CA SER A 50 18.43 14.64 -9.59
C SER A 50 17.14 14.22 -8.90
N LEU A 51 17.19 13.23 -8.00
CA LEU A 51 16.01 12.75 -7.26
C LEU A 51 15.59 13.71 -6.16
N TYR A 52 16.51 14.49 -5.56
CA TYR A 52 16.15 15.47 -4.53
C TYR A 52 15.28 16.61 -5.05
N ASN A 53 15.23 16.83 -6.37
CA ASN A 53 14.28 17.75 -6.98
C ASN A 53 12.83 17.23 -6.96
N HIS A 54 12.61 15.96 -6.63
CA HIS A 54 11.31 15.28 -6.65
C HIS A 54 10.91 14.70 -5.31
N PHE A 55 11.88 14.32 -4.48
CA PHE A 55 11.68 13.74 -3.14
C PHE A 55 12.68 14.38 -2.20
N GLU A 56 12.17 15.08 -1.20
CA GLU A 56 12.98 15.80 -0.21
C GLU A 56 13.97 14.88 0.51
N ASP A 57 13.46 13.69 0.88
CA ASP A 57 14.23 12.67 1.56
C ASP A 57 13.71 11.24 1.23
N ARG A 58 14.26 10.26 1.92
CA ARG A 58 13.86 8.86 1.82
C ARG A 58 12.41 8.65 2.26
N GLU A 59 11.97 9.31 3.30
CA GLU A 59 10.62 9.14 3.86
C GLU A 59 9.58 9.71 2.88
N ALA A 60 9.86 10.84 2.24
CA ALA A 60 9.01 11.40 1.17
C ALA A 60 8.88 10.43 -0.02
N LEU A 61 9.95 9.72 -0.38
CA LEU A 61 9.90 8.68 -1.41
C LEU A 61 9.06 7.47 -0.96
N LEU A 62 9.25 6.99 0.28
CA LEU A 62 8.45 5.89 0.84
C LEU A 62 6.98 6.23 0.97
N ASP A 63 6.66 7.47 1.37
CA ASP A 63 5.29 7.96 1.41
C ASP A 63 4.65 8.00 0.01
N ALA A 64 5.42 8.37 -1.02
CA ALA A 64 4.94 8.31 -2.40
C ALA A 64 4.68 6.87 -2.86
N VAL A 65 5.53 5.91 -2.49
CA VAL A 65 5.32 4.47 -2.76
C VAL A 65 4.07 3.97 -2.03
N ALA A 66 3.91 4.32 -0.75
CA ALA A 66 2.71 3.96 0.02
C ALA A 66 1.43 4.57 -0.58
N THR A 67 1.50 5.82 -1.05
CA THR A 67 0.39 6.50 -1.74
C THR A 67 -0.05 5.76 -3.00
N ASP A 68 0.90 5.33 -3.83
CA ASP A 68 0.63 4.53 -5.04
C ASP A 68 0.02 3.17 -4.66
N ALA A 69 0.55 2.51 -3.63
CA ALA A 69 0.04 1.23 -3.15
C ALA A 69 -1.40 1.32 -2.61
N TYR A 70 -1.70 2.33 -1.78
CA TYR A 70 -3.08 2.58 -1.32
C TYR A 70 -4.03 2.92 -2.47
N THR A 71 -3.57 3.65 -3.47
CA THR A 71 -4.36 3.98 -4.66
C THR A 71 -4.68 2.71 -5.47
N ARG A 72 -3.72 1.81 -5.63
CA ARG A 72 -3.94 0.50 -6.28
C ARG A 72 -4.91 -0.36 -5.49
N LEU A 73 -4.74 -0.44 -4.16
CA LEU A 73 -5.66 -1.17 -3.30
C LEU A 73 -7.09 -0.63 -3.42
N ALA A 74 -7.29 0.68 -3.34
CA ALA A 74 -8.60 1.31 -3.53
C ALA A 74 -9.20 0.96 -4.90
N GLY A 75 -8.39 0.97 -5.97
CA GLY A 75 -8.81 0.58 -7.32
C GLY A 75 -9.25 -0.89 -7.46
N VAL A 76 -8.76 -1.76 -6.58
CA VAL A 76 -9.24 -3.16 -6.47
C VAL A 76 -10.53 -3.23 -5.65
N LEU A 77 -10.61 -2.49 -4.53
CA LEU A 77 -11.71 -2.54 -3.58
C LEU A 77 -12.99 -1.86 -4.09
N VAL A 78 -12.88 -0.85 -4.96
CA VAL A 78 -14.06 -0.21 -5.58
C VAL A 78 -14.94 -1.21 -6.35
N LYS A 79 -14.36 -2.31 -6.82
CA LYS A 79 -15.06 -3.40 -7.51
C LYS A 79 -15.73 -4.40 -6.57
N ALA A 80 -15.55 -4.27 -5.27
CA ALA A 80 -16.17 -5.16 -4.30
C ALA A 80 -17.66 -4.90 -4.19
N GLN A 81 -18.44 -5.99 -4.12
CA GLN A 81 -19.92 -5.92 -4.04
C GLN A 81 -20.44 -6.36 -2.66
N THR A 82 -19.71 -7.24 -1.98
CA THR A 82 -20.10 -7.83 -0.70
C THR A 82 -18.95 -7.74 0.33
N PRO A 83 -19.24 -7.89 1.63
CA PRO A 83 -18.21 -8.03 2.66
C PRO A 83 -17.18 -9.12 2.39
N GLN A 84 -17.65 -10.28 1.90
CA GLN A 84 -16.78 -11.41 1.54
C GLN A 84 -15.85 -11.06 0.37
N ASP A 85 -16.39 -10.41 -0.66
CA ASP A 85 -15.62 -10.00 -1.84
C ASP A 85 -14.58 -8.92 -1.49
N TYR A 86 -14.97 -7.95 -0.65
CA TYR A 86 -14.04 -6.94 -0.12
C TYR A 86 -12.88 -7.60 0.64
N THR A 87 -13.20 -8.48 1.59
CA THR A 87 -12.21 -9.22 2.38
C THR A 87 -11.27 -10.02 1.49
N ALA A 88 -11.81 -10.75 0.51
CA ALA A 88 -11.02 -11.55 -0.43
C ALA A 88 -10.07 -10.68 -1.26
N LYS A 89 -10.55 -9.57 -1.80
CA LYS A 89 -9.73 -8.63 -2.57
C LYS A 89 -8.61 -8.00 -1.72
N TYR A 90 -8.94 -7.60 -0.50
CA TYR A 90 -7.98 -7.00 0.43
C TYR A 90 -6.87 -7.99 0.80
N VAL A 91 -7.23 -9.20 1.24
CA VAL A 91 -6.28 -10.25 1.64
C VAL A 91 -5.37 -10.64 0.48
N ARG A 92 -5.94 -10.87 -0.71
CA ARG A 92 -5.14 -11.20 -1.90
C ARG A 92 -4.16 -10.11 -2.28
N PHE A 93 -4.59 -8.85 -2.24
CA PHE A 93 -3.69 -7.74 -2.49
C PHE A 93 -2.53 -7.72 -1.50
N ALA A 94 -2.81 -7.85 -0.21
CA ALA A 94 -1.80 -7.82 0.85
C ALA A 94 -0.80 -8.99 0.74
N LEU A 95 -1.29 -10.20 0.53
CA LEU A 95 -0.45 -11.41 0.42
C LEU A 95 0.38 -11.43 -0.87
N ALA A 96 -0.16 -10.93 -1.97
CA ALA A 96 0.57 -10.79 -3.24
C ALA A 96 1.64 -9.69 -3.20
N ASN A 97 1.53 -8.73 -2.26
CA ASN A 97 2.41 -7.57 -2.17
C ASN A 97 2.97 -7.39 -0.74
N ARG A 98 3.43 -8.46 -0.09
CA ARG A 98 3.77 -8.47 1.35
C ARG A 98 4.69 -7.32 1.78
N ALA A 99 5.79 -7.08 1.08
CA ALA A 99 6.74 -6.03 1.42
C ALA A 99 6.14 -4.62 1.24
N ILE A 100 5.34 -4.42 0.20
CA ILE A 100 4.59 -3.18 -0.01
C ILE A 100 3.52 -3.00 1.07
N TYR A 101 2.82 -4.07 1.44
CA TYR A 101 1.82 -4.03 2.51
C TYR A 101 2.46 -3.69 3.87
N ALA A 102 3.63 -4.24 4.16
CA ALA A 102 4.41 -3.88 5.35
C ALA A 102 4.77 -2.37 5.35
N LEU A 103 5.21 -1.82 4.21
CA LEU A 103 5.43 -0.37 4.09
C LEU A 103 4.13 0.41 4.33
N MET A 104 3.01 0.04 3.70
CA MET A 104 1.74 0.73 3.87
C MET A 104 1.33 0.83 5.34
N THR A 105 1.47 -0.27 6.08
CA THR A 105 1.03 -0.39 7.48
C THR A 105 2.04 0.16 8.49
N SER A 106 3.27 0.42 8.07
CA SER A 106 4.30 1.08 8.92
C SER A 106 4.18 2.61 8.96
N ARG A 107 3.32 3.23 8.11
CA ARG A 107 3.17 4.69 8.08
C ARG A 107 2.35 5.19 9.26
N PRO A 108 2.93 5.99 10.20
CA PRO A 108 2.19 6.51 11.34
C PRO A 108 1.07 7.47 10.92
N HIS A 109 -0.09 7.37 11.59
CA HIS A 109 -1.20 8.29 11.31
C HIS A 109 -0.83 9.77 11.52
N ALA A 110 0.07 10.06 12.48
CA ALA A 110 0.54 11.41 12.73
C ALA A 110 1.26 12.02 11.52
N THR A 111 2.07 11.24 10.80
CA THR A 111 2.76 11.70 9.59
C THR A 111 1.82 11.86 8.41
N MET A 112 0.78 11.04 8.31
CA MET A 112 -0.23 11.14 7.24
C MET A 112 -0.95 12.49 7.23
N LYS A 113 -1.14 13.14 8.39
CA LYS A 113 -1.78 14.46 8.49
C LYS A 113 -1.01 15.55 7.73
N HIS A 114 0.28 15.39 7.60
CA HIS A 114 1.17 16.33 6.91
C HIS A 114 1.46 15.92 5.46
N ASN A 115 0.83 14.82 4.98
CA ASN A 115 0.97 14.32 3.62
C ASN A 115 -0.42 14.14 2.97
N PRO A 116 -1.01 15.23 2.39
CA PRO A 116 -2.35 15.18 1.81
C PRO A 116 -2.55 14.11 0.72
N PRO A 117 -1.57 13.83 -0.18
CA PRO A 117 -1.69 12.73 -1.14
C PRO A 117 -1.86 11.36 -0.48
N LEU A 118 -1.04 11.05 0.53
CA LEU A 118 -1.12 9.77 1.27
C LEU A 118 -2.44 9.68 2.05
N GLN A 119 -2.82 10.75 2.74
CA GLN A 119 -4.09 10.81 3.45
C GLN A 119 -5.28 10.57 2.52
N SER A 120 -5.29 11.21 1.34
CA SER A 120 -6.34 11.01 0.34
C SER A 120 -6.42 9.57 -0.15
N ALA A 121 -5.26 8.93 -0.40
CA ALA A 121 -5.21 7.54 -0.85
C ALA A 121 -5.73 6.56 0.22
N VAL A 122 -5.37 6.77 1.50
CA VAL A 122 -5.90 6.01 2.64
C VAL A 122 -7.41 6.22 2.80
N HIS A 123 -7.89 7.46 2.69
CA HIS A 123 -9.32 7.76 2.78
C HIS A 123 -10.14 7.06 1.70
N LYS A 124 -9.62 6.87 0.48
CA LYS A 124 -10.30 6.08 -0.55
C LYS A 124 -10.53 4.64 -0.11
N VAL A 125 -9.55 3.99 0.51
CA VAL A 125 -9.70 2.62 1.06
C VAL A 125 -10.75 2.59 2.18
N ILE A 126 -10.72 3.58 3.08
CA ILE A 126 -11.73 3.72 4.15
C ILE A 126 -13.13 3.92 3.57
N THR A 127 -13.27 4.76 2.54
CA THR A 127 -14.55 5.00 1.87
C THR A 127 -15.13 3.72 1.29
N GLU A 128 -14.30 2.87 0.67
CA GLU A 128 -14.76 1.58 0.15
C GLU A 128 -15.18 0.61 1.27
N ALA A 129 -14.47 0.61 2.40
CA ALA A 129 -14.90 -0.15 3.58
C ALA A 129 -16.26 0.35 4.10
N MET A 130 -16.44 1.66 4.22
CA MET A 130 -17.71 2.25 4.64
C MET A 130 -18.85 1.91 3.69
N ARG A 131 -18.61 1.98 2.38
CA ARG A 131 -19.60 1.63 1.34
C ARG A 131 -20.10 0.19 1.47
N ILE A 132 -19.23 -0.73 1.85
CA ILE A 132 -19.54 -2.17 1.92
C ILE A 132 -20.12 -2.54 3.29
N PHE A 133 -19.55 -2.05 4.39
CA PHE A 133 -19.84 -2.55 5.74
C PHE A 133 -20.72 -1.63 6.57
N CYS A 134 -20.94 -0.37 6.15
CA CYS A 134 -21.65 0.60 6.96
C CYS A 134 -22.97 1.07 6.33
N ARG A 135 -23.60 0.25 5.46
CA ARG A 135 -24.82 0.64 4.75
C ARG A 135 -25.97 0.97 5.71
N ASP A 136 -26.13 0.15 6.75
CA ASP A 136 -27.22 0.25 7.71
C ASP A 136 -26.78 0.86 9.06
N ILE A 137 -25.60 1.49 9.09
CA ILE A 137 -25.07 2.14 10.29
C ILE A 137 -25.32 3.65 10.18
N GLU A 138 -26.11 4.19 11.09
CA GLU A 138 -26.54 5.58 11.03
C GLU A 138 -25.51 6.54 11.64
N THR A 139 -24.96 6.20 12.83
CA THR A 139 -24.12 7.15 13.56
C THR A 139 -22.66 7.17 13.09
N PRO A 140 -22.03 8.35 13.02
CA PRO A 140 -20.60 8.45 12.67
C PRO A 140 -19.68 7.67 13.61
N ALA A 141 -20.03 7.59 14.90
CA ALA A 141 -19.25 6.87 15.90
C ALA A 141 -19.25 5.35 15.66
N GLU A 142 -20.41 4.79 15.30
CA GLU A 142 -20.53 3.37 14.96
C GLU A 142 -19.84 3.03 13.64
N ARG A 143 -19.98 3.89 12.61
CA ARG A 143 -19.24 3.73 11.35
C ARG A 143 -17.75 3.70 11.59
N ARG A 144 -17.21 4.61 12.42
CA ARG A 144 -15.81 4.63 12.79
C ARG A 144 -15.38 3.33 13.49
N ARG A 145 -16.17 2.83 14.44
CA ARG A 145 -15.89 1.55 15.13
C ARG A 145 -15.92 0.36 14.19
N ALA A 146 -16.90 0.30 13.29
CA ALA A 146 -17.00 -0.76 12.28
C ALA A 146 -15.77 -0.78 11.36
N VAL A 147 -15.37 0.37 10.82
CA VAL A 147 -14.17 0.47 9.98
C VAL A 147 -12.91 0.09 10.75
N MET A 148 -12.78 0.52 12.01
CA MET A 148 -11.66 0.16 12.87
C MET A 148 -11.61 -1.35 13.15
N LYS A 149 -12.75 -1.98 13.45
CA LYS A 149 -12.87 -3.43 13.63
C LYS A 149 -12.37 -4.16 12.38
N ILE A 150 -12.85 -3.77 11.20
CA ILE A 150 -12.44 -4.36 9.91
C ILE A 150 -10.94 -4.23 9.71
N TYR A 151 -10.39 -3.04 9.91
CA TYR A 151 -8.95 -2.79 9.75
C TYR A 151 -8.12 -3.65 10.70
N ILE A 152 -8.46 -3.69 11.98
CA ILE A 152 -7.75 -4.49 13.00
C ILE A 152 -7.83 -5.98 12.65
N THR A 153 -9.02 -6.48 12.27
CA THR A 153 -9.22 -7.88 11.90
C THR A 153 -8.40 -8.27 10.68
N LEU A 154 -8.43 -7.45 9.61
CA LEU A 154 -7.67 -7.73 8.40
C LEU A 154 -6.16 -7.61 8.64
N TYR A 155 -5.71 -6.55 9.30
CA TYR A 155 -4.29 -6.35 9.60
C TYR A 155 -3.74 -7.46 10.48
N GLY A 156 -4.42 -7.77 11.59
CA GLY A 156 -4.00 -8.84 12.51
C GLY A 156 -4.00 -10.21 11.84
N GLY A 157 -5.10 -10.58 11.18
CA GLY A 157 -5.20 -11.86 10.49
C GLY A 157 -4.16 -12.06 9.39
N ILE A 158 -3.95 -11.05 8.54
CA ILE A 158 -2.94 -11.12 7.48
C ILE A 158 -1.52 -11.20 8.07
N SER A 159 -1.22 -10.37 9.08
CA SER A 159 0.11 -10.34 9.70
C SER A 159 0.46 -11.66 10.40
N LEU A 160 -0.47 -12.21 11.17
CA LEU A 160 -0.29 -13.48 11.87
C LEU A 160 -0.19 -14.67 10.89
N TYR A 161 -0.98 -14.65 9.83
CA TYR A 161 -0.88 -15.66 8.77
C TYR A 161 0.46 -15.58 8.03
N ALA A 162 0.88 -14.38 7.66
CA ALA A 162 2.15 -14.17 6.98
C ALA A 162 3.37 -14.56 7.84
N ALA A 163 3.25 -14.45 9.16
CA ALA A 163 4.25 -14.87 10.15
C ALA A 163 4.19 -16.38 10.47
N GLY A 164 3.22 -17.13 9.92
CA GLY A 164 3.04 -18.55 10.23
C GLY A 164 2.52 -18.83 11.64
N VAL A 165 1.94 -17.85 12.30
CA VAL A 165 1.38 -17.98 13.67
C VAL A 165 -0.04 -18.53 13.64
N LEU A 166 -0.83 -18.18 12.61
CA LEU A 166 -2.16 -18.75 12.44
C LEU A 166 -2.09 -20.09 11.72
N ASP A 167 -2.71 -21.10 12.32
CA ASP A 167 -2.90 -22.41 11.70
C ASP A 167 -4.07 -22.37 10.69
N GLN A 168 -3.84 -21.71 9.56
CA GLN A 168 -4.78 -21.66 8.45
C GLN A 168 -4.21 -22.42 7.26
N PRO A 169 -4.90 -23.44 6.74
CA PRO A 169 -4.36 -24.36 5.75
C PRO A 169 -4.17 -23.69 4.36
N SER A 170 -4.81 -22.54 4.12
CA SER A 170 -4.74 -21.85 2.83
C SER A 170 -5.19 -20.39 2.92
N GLU A 171 -4.82 -19.61 1.91
CA GLU A 171 -5.37 -18.26 1.70
C GLU A 171 -6.91 -18.25 1.66
N LYS A 172 -7.52 -19.27 1.03
CA LYS A 172 -8.99 -19.39 0.95
C LYS A 172 -9.61 -19.57 2.34
N ALA A 173 -9.00 -20.37 3.20
CA ALA A 173 -9.46 -20.58 4.58
C ALA A 173 -9.31 -19.30 5.41
N LEU A 174 -8.17 -18.60 5.29
CA LEU A 174 -7.98 -17.31 5.94
C LEU A 174 -9.04 -16.29 5.51
N ILE A 175 -9.31 -16.17 4.21
CA ILE A 175 -10.34 -15.27 3.68
C ILE A 175 -11.71 -15.58 4.27
N ALA A 176 -12.08 -16.85 4.32
CA ALA A 176 -13.38 -17.28 4.86
C ALA A 176 -13.52 -16.89 6.34
N GLU A 177 -12.48 -17.14 7.13
CA GLU A 177 -12.47 -16.81 8.56
C GLU A 177 -12.55 -15.30 8.80
N LEU A 178 -11.69 -14.51 8.13
CA LEU A 178 -11.71 -13.05 8.28
C LEU A 178 -13.02 -12.43 7.79
N ALA A 179 -13.63 -13.00 6.75
CA ALA A 179 -14.94 -12.56 6.27
C ALA A 179 -16.04 -12.86 7.30
N ALA A 180 -16.01 -14.04 7.93
CA ALA A 180 -16.96 -14.40 8.99
C ALA A 180 -16.81 -13.47 10.21
N MET A 181 -15.58 -13.19 10.66
CA MET A 181 -15.31 -12.26 11.77
C MET A 181 -15.79 -10.83 11.48
N ASN A 182 -15.75 -10.39 10.23
CA ASN A 182 -16.21 -9.07 9.82
C ASN A 182 -17.71 -8.99 9.54
N ALA A 183 -18.38 -10.14 9.29
CA ALA A 183 -19.83 -10.20 9.09
C ALA A 183 -20.62 -10.22 10.40
N GLY A 184 -20.01 -10.61 11.53
CA GLY A 184 -20.66 -10.62 12.85
C GLY A 184 -20.97 -9.21 13.36
N LYS A 185 -22.22 -9.01 13.82
CA LYS A 185 -22.69 -7.79 14.51
C LYS A 185 -21.94 -7.56 15.81
#